data_0d142d406cc22af68f43858278d6514a
#
_entry.id   0d142d406cc22af68f43858278d6514a
#
_cell.length_a   1.000
_cell.length_b   1.000
_cell.length_c   1.000
_cell.angle_alpha   90.00
_cell.angle_beta   90.00
_cell.angle_gamma   90.00
#
_symmetry.space_group_name_H-M   'P 1'
#
loop_
_entity.id
_entity.type
_entity.pdbx_description
1 polymer ?
#
loop_
_entity_poly.entity_id
_entity_poly.type
_entity_poly.pdbx_seq_one_letter_code
_entity_poly.pdbx_strand_id
1 'polypeptide(L)'
;NVLAGLKSAIVAYSGGVDSSYLMDVANQTLGSKSLAVMSFSPSVAEDDRNDAINLAKNKNWNYKIINTLEMDDENYVKNDINRCFFCKHELYGQLVELSNQLGFDWVLNGSNLDDKGDYRPGMNAAKLHKVRSPLIEAEFTKEDIRYYAKKRNLRSWDRPASPCLSSRLPY
;
A
#
# COMPACT_ATOMS: atom_id res chain seq x y z
N ASN A 1 18.09 -9.02 2.47
CA ASN A 1 16.73 -8.79 2.95
C ASN A 1 16.58 -7.33 3.38
N VAL A 2 15.91 -6.53 2.56
CA VAL A 2 15.71 -5.08 2.80
C VAL A 2 15.01 -4.81 4.14
N LEU A 3 14.05 -5.65 4.52
CA LEU A 3 13.26 -5.46 5.75
C LEU A 3 14.03 -5.82 7.03
N ALA A 4 15.01 -6.71 6.96
CA ALA A 4 15.77 -7.12 8.15
C ALA A 4 16.61 -5.97 8.76
N GLY A 5 16.91 -4.93 7.98
CA GLY A 5 17.60 -3.74 8.45
C GLY A 5 16.69 -2.68 9.07
N LEU A 6 15.36 -2.87 9.06
CA LEU A 6 14.39 -1.95 9.63
C LEU A 6 14.10 -2.33 11.09
N LYS A 7 13.88 -1.33 11.94
CA LYS A 7 13.48 -1.57 13.34
C LYS A 7 11.97 -1.74 13.46
N SER A 8 11.22 -0.91 12.74
CA SER A 8 9.76 -0.92 12.73
C SER A 8 9.22 -0.29 11.46
N ALA A 9 8.04 -0.70 11.01
CA ALA A 9 7.45 -0.16 9.78
C ALA A 9 5.93 -0.20 9.75
N ILE A 10 5.33 0.86 9.21
CA ILE A 10 3.96 0.88 8.73
C ILE A 10 3.97 0.49 7.25
N VAL A 11 3.09 -0.41 6.86
CA VAL A 11 2.87 -0.78 5.45
C VAL A 11 1.56 -0.16 4.97
N ALA A 12 1.61 0.66 3.91
CA ALA A 12 0.44 1.13 3.19
C ALA A 12 -0.23 -0.07 2.50
N TYR A 13 -1.26 -0.62 3.13
CA TYR A 13 -1.87 -1.89 2.78
C TYR A 13 -3.23 -1.69 2.09
N SER A 14 -3.35 -2.15 0.85
CA SER A 14 -4.56 -2.01 0.03
C SER A 14 -5.34 -3.32 -0.17
N GLY A 15 -4.81 -4.47 0.29
CA GLY A 15 -5.37 -5.79 -0.02
C GLY A 15 -4.96 -6.36 -1.38
N GLY A 16 -4.32 -5.57 -2.25
CA GLY A 16 -3.73 -6.06 -3.51
C GLY A 16 -2.53 -6.98 -3.27
N VAL A 17 -2.14 -7.77 -4.28
CA VAL A 17 -1.10 -8.80 -4.14
C VAL A 17 0.23 -8.23 -3.64
N ASP A 18 0.65 -7.06 -4.15
CA ASP A 18 1.95 -6.45 -3.81
C ASP A 18 2.01 -6.03 -2.35
N SER A 19 1.01 -5.27 -1.89
CA SER A 19 0.94 -4.80 -0.52
C SER A 19 0.70 -5.95 0.48
N SER A 20 -0.04 -6.98 0.07
CA SER A 20 -0.25 -8.19 0.89
C SER A 20 1.03 -8.99 1.05
N TYR A 21 1.77 -9.19 -0.04
CA TYR A 21 3.06 -9.86 0.01
C TYR A 21 4.07 -9.10 0.87
N LEU A 22 4.18 -7.78 0.65
CA LEU A 22 5.05 -6.93 1.47
C LEU A 22 4.69 -7.01 2.96
N MET A 23 3.39 -6.92 3.29
CA MET A 23 2.94 -6.98 4.68
C MET A 23 3.22 -8.34 5.33
N ASP A 24 3.01 -9.44 4.59
CA ASP A 24 3.27 -10.78 5.11
C ASP A 24 4.76 -10.98 5.43
N VAL A 25 5.65 -10.50 4.54
CA VAL A 25 7.10 -10.54 4.78
C VAL A 25 7.50 -9.60 5.91
N ALA A 26 6.90 -8.40 5.99
CA ALA A 26 7.15 -7.46 7.07
C ALA A 26 6.73 -8.04 8.44
N ASN A 27 5.56 -8.67 8.51
CA ASN A 27 5.10 -9.32 9.73
C ASN A 27 6.01 -10.48 10.15
N GLN A 28 6.48 -11.29 9.20
CA GLN A 28 7.43 -12.37 9.50
C GLN A 28 8.78 -11.84 10.00
N THR A 29 9.24 -10.71 9.47
CA THR A 29 10.58 -10.18 9.76
C THR A 29 10.58 -9.31 11.02
N LEU A 30 9.56 -8.48 11.21
CA LEU A 30 9.48 -7.46 12.27
C LEU A 30 8.48 -7.80 13.39
N GLY A 31 7.60 -8.78 13.16
CA GLY A 31 6.61 -9.20 14.14
C GLY A 31 5.68 -8.05 14.56
N SER A 32 5.55 -7.83 15.86
CA SER A 32 4.72 -6.75 16.44
C SER A 32 5.17 -5.34 16.07
N LYS A 33 6.37 -5.18 15.50
CA LYS A 33 6.89 -3.91 15.00
C LYS A 33 6.54 -3.66 13.53
N SER A 34 5.59 -4.40 12.97
CA SER A 34 4.97 -4.14 11.68
C SER A 34 3.48 -3.85 11.85
N LEU A 35 2.96 -2.88 11.10
CA LEU A 35 1.57 -2.45 11.15
C LEU A 35 1.03 -2.26 9.73
N ALA A 36 -0.02 -3.01 9.37
CA ALA A 36 -0.77 -2.77 8.15
C ALA A 36 -1.72 -1.58 8.36
N VAL A 37 -1.62 -0.54 7.55
CA VAL A 37 -2.58 0.57 7.60
C VAL A 37 -3.38 0.59 6.31
N MET A 38 -4.69 0.43 6.44
CA MET A 38 -5.67 0.50 5.37
C MET A 38 -6.30 1.89 5.36
N SER A 39 -6.28 2.55 4.21
CA SER A 39 -7.04 3.79 4.01
C SER A 39 -8.37 3.47 3.36
N PHE A 40 -9.44 3.92 3.96
CA PHE A 40 -10.77 3.81 3.40
C PHE A 40 -11.31 5.17 3.04
N SER A 41 -11.78 5.28 1.81
CA SER A 41 -12.47 6.44 1.27
C SER A 41 -13.60 5.94 0.37
N PRO A 42 -14.49 6.80 -0.09
CA PRO A 42 -15.53 6.42 -1.07
C PRO A 42 -14.97 5.84 -2.38
N SER A 43 -13.69 6.08 -2.69
CA SER A 43 -13.02 5.54 -3.89
C SER A 43 -12.63 4.06 -3.77
N VAL A 44 -12.74 3.45 -2.58
CA VAL A 44 -12.41 2.03 -2.35
C VAL A 44 -13.69 1.20 -2.29
N ALA A 45 -13.81 0.19 -3.16
CA ALA A 45 -14.98 -0.69 -3.18
C ALA A 45 -15.13 -1.47 -1.86
N GLU A 46 -16.38 -1.71 -1.44
CA GLU A 46 -16.68 -2.39 -0.17
C GLU A 46 -16.11 -3.81 -0.12
N ASP A 47 -16.24 -4.56 -1.22
CA ASP A 47 -15.67 -5.91 -1.31
C ASP A 47 -14.15 -5.90 -1.14
N ASP A 48 -13.45 -4.92 -1.74
CA ASP A 48 -12.01 -4.76 -1.59
C ASP A 48 -11.61 -4.47 -0.14
N ARG A 49 -12.42 -3.67 0.58
CA ARG A 49 -12.22 -3.39 2.02
C ARG A 49 -12.38 -4.66 2.86
N ASN A 50 -13.47 -5.40 2.62
CA ASN A 50 -13.77 -6.61 3.37
C ASN A 50 -12.70 -7.68 3.15
N ASP A 51 -12.25 -7.86 1.91
CA ASP A 51 -11.18 -8.82 1.58
C ASP A 51 -9.86 -8.45 2.25
N ALA A 52 -9.49 -7.17 2.25
CA ALA A 52 -8.28 -6.70 2.91
C ALA A 52 -8.31 -6.95 4.43
N ILE A 53 -9.44 -6.63 5.09
CA ILE A 53 -9.63 -6.88 6.52
C ILE A 53 -9.59 -8.37 6.83
N ASN A 54 -10.28 -9.19 6.04
CA ASN A 54 -10.33 -10.63 6.24
C ASN A 54 -8.94 -11.28 6.10
N LEU A 55 -8.15 -10.83 5.12
CA LEU A 55 -6.79 -11.33 4.96
C LEU A 55 -5.91 -10.95 6.16
N ALA A 56 -5.97 -9.70 6.62
CA ALA A 56 -5.21 -9.24 7.78
C ALA A 56 -5.57 -10.03 9.05
N LYS A 57 -6.86 -10.28 9.29
CA LYS A 57 -7.35 -11.10 10.40
C LYS A 57 -6.87 -12.55 10.30
N ASN A 58 -7.01 -13.18 9.14
CA ASN A 58 -6.63 -14.58 8.92
C ASN A 58 -5.12 -14.80 9.07
N LYS A 59 -4.31 -13.79 8.81
CA LYS A 59 -2.86 -13.81 8.95
C LYS A 59 -2.37 -13.30 10.31
N ASN A 60 -3.29 -12.89 11.20
CA ASN A 60 -2.98 -12.30 12.51
C ASN A 60 -2.01 -11.11 12.40
N TRP A 61 -2.15 -10.28 11.36
CA TRP A 61 -1.38 -9.05 11.25
C TRP A 61 -1.93 -7.97 12.18
N ASN A 62 -1.07 -7.18 12.77
CA ASN A 62 -1.48 -5.93 13.37
C ASN A 62 -1.97 -5.00 12.25
N TYR A 63 -3.18 -4.47 12.38
CA TYR A 63 -3.72 -3.56 11.37
C TYR A 63 -4.50 -2.40 12.00
N LYS A 64 -4.54 -1.30 11.27
CA LYS A 64 -5.32 -0.10 11.59
C LYS A 64 -6.03 0.40 10.34
N ILE A 65 -7.22 0.92 10.51
CA ILE A 65 -8.00 1.57 9.46
C ILE A 65 -7.96 3.08 9.71
N ILE A 66 -7.68 3.85 8.67
CA ILE A 66 -7.79 5.30 8.64
C ILE A 66 -8.77 5.71 7.54
N ASN A 67 -9.37 6.88 7.67
CA ASN A 67 -10.17 7.48 6.61
C ASN A 67 -9.34 8.58 5.95
N THR A 68 -9.25 8.54 4.63
CA THR A 68 -8.60 9.58 3.85
C THR A 68 -9.64 10.52 3.26
N LEU A 69 -9.30 11.80 3.16
CA LEU A 69 -10.19 12.90 2.77
C LEU A 69 -9.87 13.42 1.36
N GLU A 70 -9.31 12.55 0.49
CA GLU A 70 -8.97 12.95 -0.88
C GLU A 70 -10.16 13.49 -1.67
N MET A 71 -11.40 13.11 -1.31
CA MET A 71 -12.60 13.63 -1.95
C MET A 71 -12.88 15.11 -1.62
N ASP A 72 -12.25 15.63 -0.57
CA ASP A 72 -12.36 17.04 -0.19
C ASP A 72 -11.30 17.92 -0.90
N ASP A 73 -10.34 17.31 -1.59
CA ASP A 73 -9.31 17.99 -2.39
C ASP A 73 -9.87 18.28 -3.80
N GLU A 74 -10.02 19.55 -4.14
CA GLU A 74 -10.50 20.00 -5.46
C GLU A 74 -9.62 19.46 -6.61
N ASN A 75 -8.31 19.30 -6.39
CA ASN A 75 -7.41 18.75 -7.40
C ASN A 75 -7.63 17.27 -7.62
N TYR A 76 -8.01 16.52 -6.58
CA TYR A 76 -8.42 15.13 -6.73
C TYR A 76 -9.76 15.02 -7.46
N VAL A 77 -10.74 15.85 -7.09
CA VAL A 77 -12.10 15.81 -7.64
C VAL A 77 -12.12 16.19 -9.12
N LYS A 78 -11.19 17.03 -9.61
CA LYS A 78 -11.04 17.34 -11.04
C LYS A 78 -10.79 16.10 -11.90
N ASN A 79 -10.38 15.01 -11.29
CA ASN A 79 -10.17 13.70 -11.94
C ASN A 79 -9.22 13.76 -13.15
N ASP A 80 -8.18 14.57 -13.09
CA ASP A 80 -7.17 14.67 -14.13
C ASP A 80 -6.06 13.61 -14.00
N ILE A 81 -5.10 13.63 -14.91
CA ILE A 81 -3.96 12.70 -14.98
C ILE A 81 -3.13 12.68 -13.68
N ASN A 82 -3.18 13.74 -12.86
CA ASN A 82 -2.44 13.85 -11.60
C ASN A 82 -3.26 13.37 -10.38
N ARG A 83 -4.53 12.96 -10.56
CA ARG A 83 -5.39 12.53 -9.45
C ARG A 83 -4.69 11.54 -8.51
N CYS A 84 -3.97 10.56 -9.04
CA CYS A 84 -3.25 9.56 -8.24
C CYS A 84 -2.13 10.18 -7.39
N PHE A 85 -1.55 11.30 -7.80
CA PHE A 85 -0.61 12.04 -6.97
C PHE A 85 -1.29 12.61 -5.72
N PHE A 86 -2.42 13.31 -5.88
CA PHE A 86 -3.14 13.92 -4.77
C PHE A 86 -3.66 12.87 -3.78
N CYS A 87 -4.24 11.78 -4.27
CA CYS A 87 -4.66 10.66 -3.43
C CYS A 87 -3.48 10.08 -2.61
N LYS A 88 -2.33 9.85 -3.24
CA LYS A 88 -1.16 9.30 -2.55
C LYS A 88 -0.47 10.33 -1.65
N HIS A 89 -0.51 11.60 -2.01
CA HIS A 89 0.01 12.69 -1.18
C HIS A 89 -0.74 12.75 0.16
N GLU A 90 -2.06 12.75 0.11
CA GLU A 90 -2.94 12.70 1.29
C GLU A 90 -2.66 11.45 2.14
N LEU A 91 -2.71 10.27 1.52
CA LEU A 91 -2.45 9.01 2.20
C LEU A 91 -1.08 9.00 2.91
N TYR A 92 -0.02 9.33 2.19
CA TYR A 92 1.33 9.26 2.75
C TYR A 92 1.57 10.32 3.81
N GLY A 93 0.95 11.49 3.68
CA GLY A 93 0.95 12.52 4.74
C GLY A 93 0.39 11.97 6.04
N GLN A 94 -0.79 11.39 6.02
CA GLN A 94 -1.42 10.76 7.19
C GLN A 94 -0.60 9.57 7.74
N LEU A 95 -0.02 8.73 6.87
CA LEU A 95 0.80 7.60 7.32
C LEU A 95 2.09 8.03 8.00
N VAL A 96 2.75 9.08 7.51
CA VAL A 96 3.96 9.64 8.15
C VAL A 96 3.62 10.25 9.50
N GLU A 97 2.51 10.99 9.60
CA GLU A 97 2.05 11.53 10.87
C GLU A 97 1.75 10.40 11.87
N LEU A 98 1.01 9.37 11.43
CA LEU A 98 0.70 8.21 12.24
C LEU A 98 1.97 7.46 12.68
N SER A 99 2.98 7.33 11.80
CA SER A 99 4.25 6.69 12.15
C SER A 99 4.98 7.44 13.26
N ASN A 100 4.98 8.77 13.21
CA ASN A 100 5.57 9.60 14.24
C ASN A 100 4.82 9.46 15.58
N GLN A 101 3.48 9.48 15.55
CA GLN A 101 2.64 9.33 16.74
C GLN A 101 2.80 7.98 17.43
N LEU A 102 2.96 6.90 16.65
CA LEU A 102 3.08 5.52 17.16
C LEU A 102 4.52 5.05 17.36
N GLY A 103 5.52 5.87 16.98
CA GLY A 103 6.94 5.54 17.12
C GLY A 103 7.44 4.50 16.13
N PHE A 104 6.86 4.46 14.92
CA PHE A 104 7.38 3.64 13.82
C PHE A 104 8.42 4.42 13.02
N ASP A 105 9.52 3.76 12.65
CA ASP A 105 10.64 4.42 11.95
C ASP A 105 10.37 4.63 10.45
N TRP A 106 9.56 3.76 9.83
CA TRP A 106 9.40 3.75 8.38
C TRP A 106 7.94 3.61 7.93
N VAL A 107 7.62 4.25 6.81
CA VAL A 107 6.42 3.98 6.02
C VAL A 107 6.85 3.30 4.72
N LEU A 108 6.19 2.19 4.38
CA LEU A 108 6.50 1.36 3.23
C LEU A 108 5.29 1.28 2.30
N ASN A 109 5.54 1.18 0.99
CA ASN A 109 4.52 0.89 -0.01
C ASN A 109 4.85 -0.37 -0.83
N GLY A 110 3.85 -0.91 -1.50
CA GLY A 110 3.94 -2.13 -2.31
C GLY A 110 4.32 -1.89 -3.78
N SER A 111 4.91 -0.74 -4.14
CA SER A 111 5.40 -0.54 -5.50
C SER A 111 6.49 -1.54 -5.85
N ASN A 112 6.45 -2.09 -7.06
CA ASN A 112 7.34 -3.13 -7.54
C ASN A 112 8.19 -2.66 -8.73
N LEU A 113 9.06 -3.51 -9.26
CA LEU A 113 10.00 -3.14 -10.32
C LEU A 113 9.31 -2.71 -11.61
N ASP A 114 8.19 -3.37 -11.97
CA ASP A 114 7.45 -3.07 -13.21
C ASP A 114 6.79 -1.67 -13.17
N ASP A 115 6.60 -1.11 -11.97
CA ASP A 115 6.07 0.24 -11.81
C ASP A 115 7.07 1.35 -12.21
N LYS A 116 8.37 1.03 -12.37
CA LYS A 116 9.39 2.03 -12.74
C LYS A 116 9.29 2.54 -14.19
N GLY A 117 8.70 1.74 -15.09
CA GLY A 117 8.60 2.07 -16.52
C GLY A 117 7.42 2.97 -16.89
N ASP A 118 6.45 3.14 -15.99
CA ASP A 118 5.20 3.84 -16.24
C ASP A 118 5.19 5.26 -15.65
N TYR A 119 4.43 6.15 -16.29
CA TYR A 119 4.08 7.44 -15.67
C TYR A 119 3.14 7.19 -14.49
N ARG A 120 3.70 7.20 -13.27
CA ARG A 120 2.93 6.97 -12.04
C ARG A 120 3.07 8.15 -11.09
N PRO A 121 2.17 9.13 -11.15
CA PRO A 121 2.19 10.31 -10.28
C PRO A 121 2.29 9.97 -8.78
N GLY A 122 1.69 8.88 -8.36
CA GLY A 122 1.77 8.40 -6.97
C GLY A 122 3.18 8.06 -6.47
N MET A 123 4.13 7.73 -7.37
CA MET A 123 5.53 7.52 -6.98
C MET A 123 6.23 8.84 -6.59
N ASN A 124 5.82 9.96 -7.19
CA ASN A 124 6.33 11.27 -6.80
C ASN A 124 5.86 11.64 -5.39
N ALA A 125 4.62 11.31 -5.04
CA ALA A 125 4.12 11.48 -3.68
C ALA A 125 4.92 10.62 -2.67
N ALA A 126 5.25 9.36 -3.02
CA ALA A 126 6.08 8.52 -2.18
C ALA A 126 7.47 9.11 -1.92
N LYS A 127 8.12 9.66 -2.95
CA LYS A 127 9.41 10.35 -2.81
C LYS A 127 9.31 11.57 -1.91
N LEU A 128 8.29 12.39 -2.10
CA LEU A 128 8.05 13.61 -1.32
C LEU A 128 7.93 13.30 0.18
N HIS A 129 7.20 12.25 0.53
CA HIS A 129 6.99 11.81 1.90
C HIS A 129 8.06 10.84 2.43
N LYS A 130 9.13 10.56 1.65
CA LYS A 130 10.21 9.62 2.01
C LYS A 130 9.69 8.20 2.32
N VAL A 131 8.62 7.79 1.66
CA VAL A 131 8.07 6.43 1.75
C VAL A 131 8.97 5.48 0.97
N ARG A 132 9.37 4.37 1.59
CA ARG A 132 10.22 3.37 0.95
C ARG A 132 9.41 2.34 0.17
N SER A 133 10.04 1.80 -0.87
CA SER A 133 9.46 0.77 -1.75
C SER A 133 10.33 -0.49 -1.73
N PRO A 134 10.23 -1.33 -0.69
CA PRO A 134 11.14 -2.47 -0.49
C PRO A 134 11.13 -3.49 -1.63
N LEU A 135 10.01 -3.63 -2.36
CA LEU A 135 9.92 -4.53 -3.51
C LEU A 135 10.74 -4.01 -4.69
N ILE A 136 10.75 -2.68 -4.91
CA ILE A 136 11.64 -2.05 -5.89
C ILE A 136 13.11 -2.20 -5.47
N GLU A 137 13.42 -1.96 -4.20
CA GLU A 137 14.78 -2.06 -3.66
C GLU A 137 15.33 -3.50 -3.76
N ALA A 138 14.46 -4.49 -3.68
CA ALA A 138 14.79 -5.90 -3.84
C ALA A 138 14.63 -6.43 -5.28
N GLU A 139 14.34 -5.55 -6.24
CA GLU A 139 14.18 -5.84 -7.68
C GLU A 139 13.09 -6.87 -7.99
N PHE A 140 12.02 -6.90 -7.19
CA PHE A 140 10.89 -7.79 -7.39
C PHE A 140 9.98 -7.31 -8.51
N THR A 141 9.75 -8.19 -9.49
CA THR A 141 8.73 -8.03 -10.54
C THR A 141 7.34 -8.45 -10.02
N LYS A 142 6.29 -8.12 -10.77
CA LYS A 142 4.93 -8.59 -10.47
C LYS A 142 4.85 -10.11 -10.51
N GLU A 143 5.57 -10.77 -11.41
CA GLU A 143 5.64 -12.21 -11.53
C GLU A 143 6.24 -12.85 -10.28
N ASP A 144 7.39 -12.34 -9.82
CA ASP A 144 8.04 -12.79 -8.59
C ASP A 144 7.08 -12.68 -7.39
N ILE A 145 6.41 -11.52 -7.27
CA ILE A 145 5.48 -11.27 -6.16
C ILE A 145 4.34 -12.30 -6.17
N ARG A 146 3.73 -12.56 -7.32
CA ARG A 146 2.67 -13.57 -7.45
C ARG A 146 3.15 -14.97 -7.11
N TYR A 147 4.34 -15.34 -7.61
CA TYR A 147 4.95 -16.63 -7.32
C TYR A 147 5.16 -16.84 -5.81
N TYR A 148 5.78 -15.88 -5.14
CA TYR A 148 6.02 -15.98 -3.71
C TYR A 148 4.75 -15.81 -2.87
N ALA A 149 3.80 -14.97 -3.29
CA ALA A 149 2.50 -14.83 -2.63
C ALA A 149 1.73 -16.16 -2.63
N LYS A 150 1.75 -16.90 -3.76
CA LYS A 150 1.17 -18.25 -3.87
C LYS A 150 1.84 -19.22 -2.91
N LYS A 151 3.17 -19.26 -2.86
CA LYS A 151 3.94 -20.11 -1.92
C LYS A 151 3.63 -19.81 -0.44
N ARG A 152 3.25 -18.58 -0.13
CA ARG A 152 2.89 -18.14 1.22
C ARG A 152 1.40 -18.28 1.52
N ASN A 153 0.63 -18.91 0.63
CA ASN A 153 -0.82 -19.08 0.74
C ASN A 153 -1.56 -17.75 0.98
N LEU A 154 -1.16 -16.69 0.28
CA LEU A 154 -1.88 -15.43 0.25
C LEU A 154 -2.98 -15.54 -0.80
N ARG A 155 -4.25 -15.42 -0.41
CA ARG A 155 -5.39 -15.50 -1.33
C ARG A 155 -5.38 -14.44 -2.43
N SER A 156 -4.61 -13.38 -2.26
CA SER A 156 -4.45 -12.30 -3.24
C SER A 156 -3.50 -12.64 -4.40
N TRP A 157 -2.84 -13.81 -4.41
CA TRP A 157 -1.80 -14.14 -5.38
C TRP A 157 -2.26 -14.12 -6.84
N ASP A 158 -3.50 -14.54 -7.11
CA ASP A 158 -4.10 -14.60 -8.46
C ASP A 158 -5.10 -13.47 -8.72
N ARG A 159 -5.30 -12.60 -7.72
CA ARG A 159 -6.24 -11.49 -7.85
C ARG A 159 -5.83 -10.57 -9.00
N PRO A 160 -6.76 -10.23 -9.92
CA PRO A 160 -6.50 -9.24 -10.94
C PRO A 160 -6.26 -7.86 -10.31
N ALA A 161 -5.60 -6.97 -11.04
CA ALA A 161 -5.49 -5.58 -10.63
C ALA A 161 -6.90 -4.99 -10.49
N SER A 162 -7.19 -4.45 -9.31
CA SER A 162 -8.47 -3.77 -9.03
C SER A 162 -8.18 -2.28 -8.85
N PRO A 163 -8.34 -1.47 -9.93
CA PRO A 163 -8.19 -0.04 -9.80
C PRO A 163 -9.30 0.52 -8.92
N CYS A 164 -8.99 1.59 -8.15
CA CYS A 164 -9.99 2.27 -7.33
C CYS A 164 -11.18 2.75 -8.20
N LEU A 165 -12.33 3.00 -7.59
CA LEU A 165 -13.55 3.39 -8.31
C LEU A 165 -13.33 4.65 -9.16
N SER A 166 -12.59 5.63 -8.65
CA SER A 166 -12.25 6.83 -9.41
C SER A 166 -11.41 6.54 -10.65
N SER A 167 -10.57 5.50 -10.64
CA SER A 167 -9.77 5.08 -11.82
C SER A 167 -10.59 4.39 -12.91
N ARG A 168 -11.84 4.09 -12.63
CA ARG A 168 -12.78 3.49 -13.61
C ARG A 168 -13.57 4.56 -14.38
N LEU A 169 -13.43 5.83 -13.97
CA LEU A 169 -14.01 6.97 -14.65
C LEU A 169 -13.00 7.52 -15.68
N PRO A 170 -13.44 7.95 -16.88
CA PRO A 170 -12.57 8.65 -17.82
C PRO A 170 -12.10 9.98 -17.22
N TYR A 171 -10.92 10.44 -17.65
CA TYR A 171 -10.39 11.76 -17.30
C TYR A 171 -11.17 12.87 -17.99
#